data_66d7774199a3a28a76166aa15b43e80f
#
_entry.id   66d7774199a3a28a76166aa15b43e80f
#
_cell.length_a   1.000
_cell.length_b   1.000
_cell.length_c   1.000
_cell.angle_alpha   90.00
_cell.angle_beta   90.00
_cell.angle_gamma   90.00
#
_symmetry.space_group_name_H-M   'P 1'
#
loop_
_entity.id
_entity.type
_entity.pdbx_description
1 polymer ?
#
loop_
_entity_poly.entity_id
_entity_poly.type
_entity_poly.pdbx_seq_one_letter_code
_entity_poly.pdbx_strand_id
1 'polypeptide(L)'
;MSKTLIVGGTFDDNGGKPSSVVNKVYETFVAQGYAVDVFNGGYFEDVEKILESTINYKYVIWWANVPNDKEKIRNVKEINPKCILITSKRNDNDTYGFAELINRALGAKANLCVEFSKWNDLYKMRLFDPLGNLWYKGMNVGDMTNAMIDRMFFLAGVTRQGCLHADGKIDIPDEKEFFDIVKHYGDVFHDLIQPDKGVTRYLGNATFRCQRGFPSFRKKDNIFVSQRNVDKRYIDRCAFVPVKLDDDVLWYYGDNKPSVDTPIQTRLYRLLPNINYMIHAHVYIKDAPFTKHNIPCGGIEEVMEIIEAIGADTTKNFYAVNLIGHGCIVMAKNVKQLKNLNYIARKMPERIIETE
;
A
#
# COMPACT_ATOMS: atom_id res chain seq x y z
N MET A 1 -4.18 -28.94 6.42
CA MET A 1 -4.43 -27.83 5.47
C MET A 1 -4.66 -26.54 6.23
N SER A 2 -4.14 -25.44 5.73
CA SER A 2 -4.33 -24.13 6.38
C SER A 2 -5.78 -23.67 6.18
N LYS A 3 -6.47 -23.34 7.28
CA LYS A 3 -7.89 -22.98 7.25
C LYS A 3 -8.05 -21.47 6.96
N THR A 4 -8.99 -21.15 6.09
CA THR A 4 -9.40 -19.77 5.76
C THR A 4 -10.70 -19.42 6.47
N LEU A 5 -10.84 -18.18 6.95
CA LEU A 5 -12.10 -17.66 7.46
C LEU A 5 -12.61 -16.57 6.51
N ILE A 6 -13.88 -16.63 6.14
CA ILE A 6 -14.58 -15.57 5.43
C ILE A 6 -15.64 -14.98 6.37
N VAL A 7 -15.57 -13.67 6.61
CA VAL A 7 -16.57 -12.94 7.38
C VAL A 7 -17.22 -11.93 6.44
N GLY A 8 -18.52 -12.05 6.24
CA GLY A 8 -19.28 -11.19 5.32
C GLY A 8 -20.74 -10.97 5.75
N GLY A 9 -21.52 -10.34 4.89
CA GLY A 9 -22.90 -9.96 5.21
C GLY A 9 -22.98 -8.76 6.15
N THR A 10 -24.15 -8.52 6.73
CA THR A 10 -24.41 -7.42 7.66
C THR A 10 -24.54 -7.98 9.07
N PHE A 11 -23.95 -7.30 10.05
CA PHE A 11 -24.10 -7.58 11.46
C PHE A 11 -24.75 -6.37 12.12
N ASP A 12 -25.95 -6.58 12.69
CA ASP A 12 -26.72 -5.54 13.38
C ASP A 12 -27.50 -6.09 14.59
N ASP A 13 -28.16 -5.21 15.32
CA ASP A 13 -28.85 -5.57 16.58
C ASP A 13 -30.04 -6.50 16.35
N ASN A 14 -30.58 -6.62 15.14
CA ASN A 14 -31.73 -7.42 14.79
C ASN A 14 -31.39 -8.76 14.12
N GLY A 15 -30.10 -9.10 14.04
CA GLY A 15 -29.62 -10.26 13.30
C GLY A 15 -29.50 -9.96 11.80
N GLY A 16 -28.39 -9.36 11.42
CA GLY A 16 -28.14 -8.83 10.08
C GLY A 16 -28.18 -9.86 8.97
N LYS A 17 -28.38 -9.40 7.75
CA LYS A 17 -28.64 -10.24 6.58
C LYS A 17 -27.38 -10.87 5.97
N PRO A 18 -27.44 -12.14 5.54
CA PRO A 18 -26.38 -12.75 4.77
C PRO A 18 -26.25 -12.10 3.39
N SER A 19 -25.04 -12.12 2.84
CA SER A 19 -24.74 -11.68 1.49
C SER A 19 -24.70 -12.88 0.53
N SER A 20 -25.53 -12.85 -0.53
CA SER A 20 -25.49 -13.88 -1.58
C SER A 20 -24.14 -13.93 -2.31
N VAL A 21 -23.45 -12.81 -2.43
CA VAL A 21 -22.10 -12.75 -3.03
C VAL A 21 -21.10 -13.49 -2.13
N VAL A 22 -21.16 -13.29 -0.82
CA VAL A 22 -20.26 -13.99 0.13
C VAL A 22 -20.50 -15.50 0.10
N ASN A 23 -21.76 -15.94 -0.05
CA ASN A 23 -22.05 -17.38 -0.24
C ASN A 23 -21.38 -17.92 -1.52
N LYS A 24 -21.46 -17.19 -2.63
CA LYS A 24 -20.81 -17.59 -3.89
C LYS A 24 -19.28 -17.60 -3.76
N VAL A 25 -18.70 -16.65 -3.06
CA VAL A 25 -17.27 -16.64 -2.73
C VAL A 25 -16.90 -17.87 -1.93
N TYR A 26 -17.64 -18.18 -0.87
CA TYR A 26 -17.45 -19.41 -0.07
C TYR A 26 -17.53 -20.68 -0.94
N GLU A 27 -18.58 -20.83 -1.74
CA GLU A 27 -18.76 -21.96 -2.67
C GLU A 27 -17.57 -22.13 -3.62
N THR A 28 -17.02 -21.02 -4.12
CA THR A 28 -15.85 -21.03 -5.02
C THR A 28 -14.59 -21.51 -4.31
N PHE A 29 -14.34 -21.06 -3.07
CA PHE A 29 -13.23 -21.55 -2.25
C PHE A 29 -13.34 -23.06 -1.99
N VAL A 30 -14.53 -23.53 -1.63
CA VAL A 30 -14.78 -24.96 -1.40
C VAL A 30 -14.58 -25.79 -2.67
N ALA A 31 -15.08 -25.31 -3.81
CA ALA A 31 -14.93 -25.98 -5.10
C ALA A 31 -13.45 -26.11 -5.54
N GLN A 32 -12.59 -25.19 -5.11
CA GLN A 32 -11.14 -25.25 -5.33
C GLN A 32 -10.39 -26.11 -4.28
N GLY A 33 -11.10 -26.74 -3.35
CA GLY A 33 -10.52 -27.63 -2.34
C GLY A 33 -9.91 -26.93 -1.12
N TYR A 34 -10.19 -25.65 -0.91
CA TYR A 34 -9.74 -24.94 0.30
C TYR A 34 -10.59 -25.32 1.52
N ALA A 35 -9.94 -25.47 2.68
CA ALA A 35 -10.64 -25.60 3.96
C ALA A 35 -11.07 -24.20 4.42
N VAL A 36 -12.39 -23.97 4.48
CA VAL A 36 -12.98 -22.63 4.70
C VAL A 36 -14.10 -22.70 5.71
N ASP A 37 -14.12 -21.75 6.65
CA ASP A 37 -15.28 -21.42 7.47
C ASP A 37 -15.87 -20.08 7.01
N VAL A 38 -17.18 -19.88 7.24
CA VAL A 38 -17.85 -18.64 6.87
C VAL A 38 -18.79 -18.19 7.99
N PHE A 39 -18.68 -16.89 8.32
CA PHE A 39 -19.73 -16.15 9.02
C PHE A 39 -20.33 -15.16 8.04
N ASN A 40 -21.62 -15.27 7.74
CA ASN A 40 -22.27 -14.48 6.72
C ASN A 40 -23.55 -13.82 7.25
N GLY A 41 -23.40 -12.67 7.86
CA GLY A 41 -24.45 -11.97 8.62
C GLY A 41 -24.67 -12.56 10.00
N GLY A 42 -25.24 -11.78 10.90
CA GLY A 42 -25.51 -12.18 12.28
C GLY A 42 -25.76 -11.00 13.20
N TYR A 43 -25.75 -11.27 14.49
CA TYR A 43 -25.94 -10.26 15.51
C TYR A 43 -24.66 -9.43 15.73
N PHE A 44 -24.86 -8.16 16.05
CA PHE A 44 -23.74 -7.25 16.33
C PHE A 44 -22.86 -7.71 17.50
N GLU A 45 -23.46 -8.34 18.52
CA GLU A 45 -22.75 -8.88 19.69
C GLU A 45 -21.78 -10.02 19.34
N ASP A 46 -22.00 -10.73 18.23
CA ASP A 46 -21.11 -11.81 17.80
C ASP A 46 -19.83 -11.31 17.14
N VAL A 47 -19.79 -10.06 16.68
CA VAL A 47 -18.65 -9.49 15.94
C VAL A 47 -17.36 -9.58 16.75
N GLU A 48 -17.40 -9.32 18.03
CA GLU A 48 -16.21 -9.35 18.90
C GLU A 48 -15.65 -10.75 19.05
N LYS A 49 -16.52 -11.75 19.28
CA LYS A 49 -16.11 -13.17 19.33
C LYS A 49 -15.53 -13.65 17.99
N ILE A 50 -16.14 -13.19 16.88
CA ILE A 50 -15.63 -13.52 15.54
C ILE A 50 -14.26 -12.90 15.34
N LEU A 51 -14.04 -11.62 15.72
CA LEU A 51 -12.75 -10.93 15.65
C LEU A 51 -11.67 -11.68 16.42
N GLU A 52 -11.95 -12.07 17.67
CA GLU A 52 -11.02 -12.83 18.50
C GLU A 52 -10.68 -14.18 17.87
N SER A 53 -11.67 -14.85 17.26
CA SER A 53 -11.45 -16.15 16.60
C SER A 53 -10.53 -16.08 15.37
N THR A 54 -10.35 -14.89 14.76
CA THR A 54 -9.55 -14.71 13.53
C THR A 54 -8.09 -15.15 13.69
N ILE A 55 -7.54 -15.10 14.90
CA ILE A 55 -6.15 -15.52 15.18
C ILE A 55 -5.91 -17.01 14.93
N ASN A 56 -6.97 -17.82 14.94
CA ASN A 56 -6.89 -19.28 14.73
C ASN A 56 -6.83 -19.66 13.24
N TYR A 57 -6.94 -18.69 12.34
CA TYR A 57 -6.94 -18.93 10.91
C TYR A 57 -5.66 -18.39 10.26
N LYS A 58 -5.15 -19.13 9.29
CA LYS A 58 -3.97 -18.68 8.52
C LYS A 58 -4.31 -17.53 7.60
N TYR A 59 -5.51 -17.54 7.01
CA TYR A 59 -6.02 -16.49 6.12
C TYR A 59 -7.39 -16.05 6.60
N VAL A 60 -7.63 -14.75 6.60
CA VAL A 60 -8.91 -14.16 6.96
C VAL A 60 -9.31 -13.14 5.90
N ILE A 61 -10.51 -13.30 5.36
CA ILE A 61 -11.16 -12.30 4.52
C ILE A 61 -12.24 -11.64 5.37
N TRP A 62 -12.10 -10.33 5.59
CA TRP A 62 -13.10 -9.54 6.30
C TRP A 62 -13.84 -8.64 5.33
N TRP A 63 -15.07 -8.99 5.02
CA TRP A 63 -15.97 -8.26 4.12
C TRP A 63 -17.32 -7.96 4.76
N ALA A 64 -17.35 -7.91 6.08
CA ALA A 64 -18.57 -7.65 6.84
C ALA A 64 -18.94 -6.16 6.80
N ASN A 65 -20.26 -5.90 6.74
CA ASN A 65 -20.83 -4.60 6.98
C ASN A 65 -21.34 -4.53 8.43
N VAL A 66 -20.77 -3.59 9.20
CA VAL A 66 -21.15 -3.34 10.61
C VAL A 66 -21.60 -1.88 10.69
N PRO A 67 -22.87 -1.58 10.39
CA PRO A 67 -23.34 -0.20 10.20
C PRO A 67 -23.24 0.65 11.47
N ASN A 68 -23.38 0.05 12.64
CA ASN A 68 -23.45 0.75 13.92
C ASN A 68 -22.07 1.07 14.52
N ASP A 69 -21.00 0.48 13.98
CA ASP A 69 -19.65 0.68 14.53
C ASP A 69 -18.56 0.66 13.45
N LYS A 70 -18.27 1.83 12.91
CA LYS A 70 -17.18 2.02 11.95
C LYS A 70 -15.78 1.83 12.56
N GLU A 71 -15.65 1.93 13.88
CA GLU A 71 -14.38 1.74 14.57
C GLU A 71 -14.03 0.27 14.69
N LYS A 72 -15.00 -0.63 14.90
CA LYS A 72 -14.74 -2.07 14.92
C LYS A 72 -14.15 -2.60 13.62
N ILE A 73 -14.51 -2.03 12.47
CA ILE A 73 -13.88 -2.39 11.18
C ILE A 73 -12.40 -2.00 11.16
N ARG A 74 -12.02 -0.90 11.79
CA ARG A 74 -10.60 -0.47 11.90
C ARG A 74 -9.79 -1.39 12.81
N ASN A 75 -10.42 -1.87 13.88
CA ASN A 75 -9.78 -2.74 14.87
C ASN A 75 -9.44 -4.13 14.33
N VAL A 76 -10.11 -4.61 13.26
CA VAL A 76 -9.78 -5.90 12.61
C VAL A 76 -8.28 -6.00 12.29
N LYS A 77 -7.69 -4.94 11.76
CA LYS A 77 -6.26 -4.90 11.41
C LYS A 77 -5.33 -4.81 12.61
N GLU A 78 -5.82 -4.36 13.74
CA GLU A 78 -5.05 -4.30 14.99
C GLU A 78 -5.00 -5.68 15.65
N ILE A 79 -6.13 -6.39 15.63
CA ILE A 79 -6.24 -7.76 16.15
C ILE A 79 -5.51 -8.74 15.24
N ASN A 80 -5.75 -8.65 13.93
CA ASN A 80 -5.13 -9.51 12.93
C ASN A 80 -4.56 -8.70 11.75
N PRO A 81 -3.28 -8.27 11.80
CA PRO A 81 -2.64 -7.49 10.74
C PRO A 81 -2.60 -8.19 9.37
N LYS A 82 -2.69 -9.53 9.35
CA LYS A 82 -2.70 -10.35 8.12
C LYS A 82 -4.09 -10.47 7.48
N CYS A 83 -5.14 -10.01 8.16
CA CYS A 83 -6.50 -10.03 7.63
C CYS A 83 -6.58 -9.24 6.31
N ILE A 84 -7.21 -9.81 5.29
CA ILE A 84 -7.55 -9.16 4.05
C ILE A 84 -8.89 -8.44 4.24
N LEU A 85 -8.81 -7.14 4.46
CA LEU A 85 -9.99 -6.30 4.62
C LEU A 85 -10.50 -5.86 3.25
N ILE A 86 -11.77 -6.13 2.98
CA ILE A 86 -12.46 -5.76 1.75
C ILE A 86 -13.51 -4.69 2.05
N THR A 87 -13.53 -3.62 1.27
CA THR A 87 -14.63 -2.66 1.24
C THR A 87 -15.39 -2.78 -0.06
N SER A 88 -16.69 -2.55 -0.04
CA SER A 88 -17.51 -2.63 -1.25
C SER A 88 -18.54 -1.51 -1.33
N LYS A 89 -18.96 -1.23 -2.56
CA LYS A 89 -20.08 -0.32 -2.87
C LYS A 89 -20.94 -0.94 -3.95
N ARG A 90 -22.26 -0.79 -3.78
CA ARG A 90 -23.26 -1.11 -4.79
C ARG A 90 -23.82 0.19 -5.33
N ASN A 91 -23.83 0.31 -6.65
CA ASN A 91 -24.44 1.42 -7.37
C ASN A 91 -25.66 0.89 -8.15
N ASP A 92 -26.79 1.56 -8.01
CA ASP A 92 -28.04 1.17 -8.64
C ASP A 92 -28.17 1.66 -10.10
N ASN A 93 -27.15 2.33 -10.60
CA ASN A 93 -27.01 2.76 -11.98
C ASN A 93 -25.67 2.28 -12.55
N ASP A 94 -25.46 2.41 -13.86
CA ASP A 94 -24.21 2.01 -14.52
C ASP A 94 -23.04 2.99 -14.25
N THR A 95 -23.21 3.92 -13.30
CA THR A 95 -22.15 4.83 -12.88
C THR A 95 -21.26 4.16 -11.83
N TYR A 96 -19.97 4.35 -12.00
CA TYR A 96 -18.98 3.81 -11.06
C TYR A 96 -18.61 4.83 -9.98
N GLY A 97 -18.61 4.39 -8.72
CA GLY A 97 -18.16 5.17 -7.55
C GLY A 97 -16.68 4.92 -7.21
N PHE A 98 -15.83 4.76 -8.21
CA PHE A 98 -14.44 4.34 -8.07
C PHE A 98 -13.65 5.22 -7.08
N ALA A 99 -13.64 6.54 -7.26
CA ALA A 99 -12.90 7.46 -6.41
C ALA A 99 -13.36 7.41 -4.94
N GLU A 100 -14.69 7.40 -4.72
CA GLU A 100 -15.25 7.31 -3.37
C GLU A 100 -14.86 6.00 -2.67
N LEU A 101 -14.87 4.89 -3.42
CA LEU A 101 -14.54 3.58 -2.86
C LEU A 101 -13.04 3.49 -2.52
N ILE A 102 -12.16 4.06 -3.34
CA ILE A 102 -10.72 4.16 -3.02
C ILE A 102 -10.50 5.01 -1.77
N ASN A 103 -11.15 6.17 -1.67
CA ASN A 103 -11.03 7.03 -0.49
C ASN A 103 -11.46 6.32 0.79
N ARG A 104 -12.58 5.57 0.73
CA ARG A 104 -13.04 4.73 1.83
C ARG A 104 -12.02 3.65 2.17
N ALA A 105 -11.47 2.98 1.17
CA ALA A 105 -10.48 1.91 1.36
C ALA A 105 -9.20 2.42 2.02
N LEU A 106 -8.68 3.56 1.57
CA LEU A 106 -7.51 4.21 2.17
C LEU A 106 -7.79 4.60 3.64
N GLY A 107 -8.96 5.15 3.93
CA GLY A 107 -9.39 5.50 5.30
C GLY A 107 -9.51 4.28 6.22
N ALA A 108 -10.09 3.19 5.72
CA ALA A 108 -10.27 1.94 6.46
C ALA A 108 -9.04 1.03 6.48
N LYS A 109 -7.95 1.37 5.77
CA LYS A 109 -6.77 0.51 5.54
C LYS A 109 -7.17 -0.82 4.85
N ALA A 110 -8.19 -0.81 3.99
CA ALA A 110 -8.62 -2.00 3.25
C ALA A 110 -7.54 -2.44 2.27
N ASN A 111 -7.53 -3.73 1.94
CA ASN A 111 -6.60 -4.32 0.97
C ASN A 111 -7.21 -4.39 -0.42
N LEU A 112 -8.52 -4.62 -0.50
CA LEU A 112 -9.27 -4.78 -1.73
C LEU A 112 -10.57 -4.00 -1.70
N CYS A 113 -11.03 -3.64 -2.89
CA CYS A 113 -12.28 -2.96 -3.14
C CYS A 113 -13.13 -3.78 -4.12
N VAL A 114 -14.40 -3.97 -3.83
CA VAL A 114 -15.35 -4.57 -4.77
C VAL A 114 -16.46 -3.58 -5.07
N GLU A 115 -16.60 -3.24 -6.32
CA GLU A 115 -17.66 -2.38 -6.81
C GLU A 115 -18.66 -3.18 -7.63
N PHE A 116 -19.94 -2.99 -7.30
CA PHE A 116 -21.07 -3.55 -8.03
C PHE A 116 -21.82 -2.40 -8.72
N SER A 117 -21.97 -2.47 -10.03
CA SER A 117 -22.70 -1.52 -10.82
C SER A 117 -23.84 -2.23 -11.53
N LYS A 118 -25.09 -1.79 -11.30
CA LYS A 118 -26.26 -2.40 -11.91
C LYS A 118 -26.25 -2.18 -13.42
N TRP A 119 -26.48 -3.25 -14.17
CA TRP A 119 -26.63 -3.22 -15.62
C TRP A 119 -27.74 -4.18 -16.03
N ASN A 120 -28.89 -3.64 -16.42
CA ASN A 120 -30.13 -4.39 -16.55
C ASN A 120 -30.45 -5.08 -15.21
N ASP A 121 -30.77 -6.37 -15.20
CA ASP A 121 -31.05 -7.18 -14.02
C ASP A 121 -29.81 -7.85 -13.42
N LEU A 122 -28.60 -7.53 -13.93
CA LEU A 122 -27.33 -8.08 -13.51
C LEU A 122 -26.45 -7.03 -12.85
N TYR A 123 -25.38 -7.47 -12.22
CA TYR A 123 -24.33 -6.60 -11.70
C TYR A 123 -23.01 -6.84 -12.46
N LYS A 124 -22.47 -5.76 -13.01
CA LYS A 124 -21.05 -5.72 -13.37
C LYS A 124 -20.23 -5.51 -12.11
N MET A 125 -19.14 -6.24 -11.98
CA MET A 125 -18.25 -6.18 -10.82
C MET A 125 -16.87 -5.72 -11.25
N ARG A 126 -16.23 -4.95 -10.39
CA ARG A 126 -14.81 -4.63 -10.47
C ARG A 126 -14.15 -4.95 -9.13
N LEU A 127 -13.05 -5.72 -9.18
CA LEU A 127 -12.15 -5.95 -8.05
C LEU A 127 -10.88 -5.13 -8.28
N PHE A 128 -10.55 -4.28 -7.35
CA PHE A 128 -9.34 -3.44 -7.42
C PHE A 128 -8.76 -3.22 -6.02
N ASP A 129 -7.53 -2.71 -5.96
CA ASP A 129 -6.89 -2.34 -4.70
C ASP A 129 -6.99 -0.83 -4.42
N PRO A 130 -6.60 -0.35 -3.22
CA PRO A 130 -6.64 1.07 -2.88
C PRO A 130 -5.70 1.96 -3.69
N LEU A 131 -4.79 1.38 -4.48
CA LEU A 131 -3.94 2.12 -5.41
C LEU A 131 -4.56 2.21 -6.82
N GLY A 132 -5.78 1.67 -7.00
CA GLY A 132 -6.51 1.72 -8.26
C GLY A 132 -6.13 0.64 -9.28
N ASN A 133 -5.42 -0.40 -8.86
CA ASN A 133 -5.06 -1.51 -9.72
C ASN A 133 -6.24 -2.46 -9.90
N LEU A 134 -6.65 -2.68 -11.16
CA LEU A 134 -7.81 -3.48 -11.52
C LEU A 134 -7.41 -4.95 -11.71
N TRP A 135 -7.90 -5.83 -10.83
CA TRP A 135 -7.63 -7.26 -10.83
C TRP A 135 -8.71 -8.07 -11.55
N TYR A 136 -9.95 -7.57 -11.53
CA TYR A 136 -11.07 -8.21 -12.23
C TYR A 136 -12.09 -7.18 -12.71
N LYS A 137 -12.69 -7.43 -13.86
CA LYS A 137 -13.87 -6.72 -14.38
C LYS A 137 -14.74 -7.71 -15.15
N GLY A 138 -15.97 -7.92 -14.71
CA GLY A 138 -16.91 -8.84 -15.34
C GLY A 138 -18.22 -8.97 -14.58
N MET A 139 -18.98 -10.02 -14.87
CA MET A 139 -20.27 -10.31 -14.24
C MET A 139 -20.29 -11.66 -13.51
N ASN A 140 -19.21 -12.44 -13.58
CA ASN A 140 -19.11 -13.75 -12.93
C ASN A 140 -18.45 -13.62 -11.55
N VAL A 141 -19.20 -13.99 -10.50
CA VAL A 141 -18.69 -13.94 -9.12
C VAL A 141 -17.55 -14.96 -8.90
N GLY A 142 -17.62 -16.14 -9.56
CA GLY A 142 -16.58 -17.15 -9.47
C GLY A 142 -15.24 -16.65 -9.99
N ASP A 143 -15.21 -16.03 -11.17
CA ASP A 143 -13.99 -15.46 -11.77
C ASP A 143 -13.44 -14.30 -10.90
N MET A 144 -14.33 -13.45 -10.38
CA MET A 144 -13.92 -12.42 -9.42
C MET A 144 -13.29 -13.05 -8.16
N THR A 145 -13.86 -14.15 -7.69
CA THR A 145 -13.35 -14.85 -6.51
C THR A 145 -11.98 -15.47 -6.79
N ASN A 146 -11.75 -16.02 -7.99
CA ASN A 146 -10.45 -16.55 -8.38
C ASN A 146 -9.38 -15.45 -8.33
N ALA A 147 -9.65 -14.29 -8.95
CA ALA A 147 -8.75 -13.14 -8.88
C ALA A 147 -8.53 -12.64 -7.43
N MET A 148 -9.57 -12.73 -6.58
CA MET A 148 -9.46 -12.40 -5.15
C MET A 148 -8.59 -13.40 -4.39
N ILE A 149 -8.70 -14.68 -4.67
CA ILE A 149 -7.88 -15.75 -4.08
C ILE A 149 -6.41 -15.56 -4.44
N ASP A 150 -6.11 -15.37 -5.71
CA ASP A 150 -4.75 -15.14 -6.20
C ASP A 150 -4.13 -13.92 -5.49
N ARG A 151 -4.88 -12.81 -5.46
CA ARG A 151 -4.41 -11.59 -4.80
C ARG A 151 -4.26 -11.76 -3.29
N MET A 152 -5.15 -12.49 -2.63
CA MET A 152 -5.07 -12.80 -1.20
C MET A 152 -3.79 -13.57 -0.88
N PHE A 153 -3.48 -14.62 -1.62
CA PHE A 153 -2.27 -15.41 -1.39
C PHE A 153 -1.02 -14.60 -1.67
N PHE A 154 -1.02 -13.82 -2.73
CA PHE A 154 0.07 -12.90 -3.02
C PHE A 154 0.31 -11.91 -1.87
N LEU A 155 -0.74 -11.20 -1.42
CA LEU A 155 -0.65 -10.25 -0.31
C LEU A 155 -0.20 -10.88 1.01
N ALA A 156 -0.59 -12.13 1.26
CA ALA A 156 -0.20 -12.88 2.45
C ALA A 156 1.24 -13.39 2.38
N GLY A 157 1.78 -13.60 1.17
CA GLY A 157 3.15 -14.04 0.91
C GLY A 157 4.19 -12.93 0.98
N VAL A 158 3.78 -11.68 0.81
CA VAL A 158 4.69 -10.53 0.80
C VAL A 158 5.31 -10.29 2.18
N THR A 159 6.62 -10.15 2.20
CA THR A 159 7.39 -9.86 3.42
C THR A 159 7.30 -8.36 3.74
N ARG A 160 6.85 -8.06 4.94
CA ARG A 160 6.83 -6.68 5.48
C ARG A 160 7.68 -6.59 6.73
N GLN A 161 8.46 -5.52 6.81
CA GLN A 161 9.29 -5.23 7.97
C GLN A 161 8.81 -3.92 8.60
N GLY A 162 8.58 -3.94 9.93
CA GLY A 162 8.34 -2.73 10.71
C GLY A 162 9.64 -2.05 11.11
N CYS A 163 9.55 -0.76 11.45
CA CYS A 163 10.62 -0.05 12.15
C CYS A 163 10.30 -0.05 13.64
N LEU A 164 11.29 -0.38 14.48
CA LEU A 164 11.21 -0.32 15.92
C LEU A 164 11.63 1.09 16.39
N HIS A 165 10.99 1.57 17.44
CA HIS A 165 11.38 2.84 18.05
C HIS A 165 12.65 2.63 18.89
N ALA A 166 13.62 3.54 18.75
CA ALA A 166 14.82 3.60 19.56
C ALA A 166 14.85 4.88 20.38
N ASP A 167 15.33 4.77 21.60
CA ASP A 167 15.57 5.93 22.45
C ASP A 167 16.74 6.77 21.93
N GLY A 168 16.70 8.06 22.23
CA GLY A 168 17.71 9.02 21.84
C GLY A 168 17.27 9.94 20.71
N LYS A 169 18.10 10.93 20.42
CA LYS A 169 17.86 11.94 19.40
C LYS A 169 19.03 11.98 18.43
N ILE A 170 18.71 11.97 17.16
CA ILE A 170 19.65 12.17 16.06
C ILE A 170 19.30 13.47 15.36
N ASP A 171 20.26 14.36 15.25
CA ASP A 171 20.07 15.63 14.55
C ASP A 171 19.92 15.39 13.05
N ILE A 172 18.88 15.99 12.47
CA ILE A 172 18.59 15.90 11.07
C ILE A 172 19.39 17.01 10.36
N PRO A 173 20.22 16.68 9.36
CA PRO A 173 20.95 17.68 8.58
C PRO A 173 20.00 18.62 7.82
N ASP A 174 20.45 19.85 7.61
CA ASP A 174 19.73 20.79 6.75
C ASP A 174 20.13 20.58 5.27
N GLU A 175 19.28 19.84 4.55
CA GLU A 175 19.40 19.60 3.12
C GLU A 175 18.41 20.48 2.34
N LYS A 176 18.51 21.80 2.57
CA LYS A 176 17.57 22.81 2.04
C LYS A 176 17.28 22.64 0.54
N GLU A 177 18.31 22.45 -0.29
CA GLU A 177 18.12 22.28 -1.74
C GLU A 177 17.27 21.04 -2.06
N PHE A 178 17.45 19.95 -1.31
CA PHE A 178 16.63 18.73 -1.45
C PHE A 178 15.19 18.97 -1.00
N PHE A 179 15.00 19.64 0.12
CA PHE A 179 13.67 19.95 0.63
C PHE A 179 12.89 20.84 -0.34
N ASP A 180 13.55 21.83 -0.93
CA ASP A 180 12.93 22.73 -1.92
C ASP A 180 12.52 21.96 -3.20
N ILE A 181 13.29 20.96 -3.65
CA ILE A 181 12.92 20.10 -4.77
C ILE A 181 11.73 19.22 -4.41
N VAL A 182 11.72 18.64 -3.21
CA VAL A 182 10.60 17.79 -2.76
C VAL A 182 9.31 18.60 -2.65
N LYS A 183 9.38 19.88 -2.17
CA LYS A 183 8.23 20.79 -2.16
C LYS A 183 7.71 21.05 -3.56
N HIS A 184 8.58 21.39 -4.48
CA HIS A 184 8.21 21.63 -5.87
C HIS A 184 7.47 20.44 -6.48
N TYR A 185 8.00 19.24 -6.30
CA TYR A 185 7.31 18.04 -6.77
C TYR A 185 6.08 17.66 -5.93
N GLY A 186 6.00 18.11 -4.69
CA GLY A 186 4.81 17.98 -3.86
C GLY A 186 3.58 18.59 -4.51
N ASP A 187 3.72 19.76 -5.12
CA ASP A 187 2.65 20.41 -5.90
C ASP A 187 2.30 19.59 -7.16
N VAL A 188 3.33 19.15 -7.92
CA VAL A 188 3.13 18.31 -9.10
C VAL A 188 2.42 17.00 -8.74
N PHE A 189 2.80 16.35 -7.65
CA PHE A 189 2.16 15.11 -7.20
C PHE A 189 0.73 15.33 -6.74
N HIS A 190 0.45 16.46 -6.09
CA HIS A 190 -0.91 16.82 -5.70
C HIS A 190 -1.86 16.91 -6.89
N ASP A 191 -1.37 17.41 -8.01
CA ASP A 191 -2.16 17.56 -9.24
C ASP A 191 -2.29 16.26 -10.04
N LEU A 192 -1.27 15.39 -9.98
CA LEU A 192 -1.20 14.17 -10.78
C LEU A 192 -1.74 12.92 -10.09
N ILE A 193 -1.69 12.83 -8.74
CA ILE A 193 -2.14 11.65 -8.01
C ILE A 193 -3.67 11.57 -8.02
N GLN A 194 -4.17 10.44 -8.49
CA GLN A 194 -5.59 10.10 -8.53
C GLN A 194 -5.90 9.03 -7.46
N PRO A 195 -7.13 8.93 -6.98
CA PRO A 195 -8.26 9.82 -7.19
C PRO A 195 -8.13 11.10 -6.37
N ASP A 196 -8.78 12.12 -6.91
CA ASP A 196 -8.70 13.51 -6.54
C ASP A 196 -9.10 13.84 -5.07
N LYS A 197 -8.57 14.99 -4.65
CA LYS A 197 -9.08 16.03 -3.72
C LYS A 197 -10.05 15.52 -2.64
N GLY A 198 -9.55 15.39 -1.44
CA GLY A 198 -10.29 14.94 -0.26
C GLY A 198 -9.71 13.71 0.39
N VAL A 199 -8.67 13.13 -0.21
CA VAL A 199 -7.90 12.06 0.45
C VAL A 199 -7.07 12.67 1.57
N THR A 200 -7.30 12.25 2.80
CA THR A 200 -6.52 12.68 3.97
C THR A 200 -5.14 12.02 4.04
N ARG A 201 -4.70 11.36 2.96
CA ARG A 201 -3.42 10.65 2.89
C ARG A 201 -2.53 11.23 1.81
N TYR A 202 -1.32 11.60 2.23
CA TYR A 202 -0.26 12.07 1.36
C TYR A 202 0.63 10.89 0.97
N LEU A 203 0.39 10.35 -0.22
CA LEU A 203 1.10 9.19 -0.76
C LEU A 203 2.51 9.55 -1.21
N GLY A 204 3.40 8.55 -1.20
CA GLY A 204 4.81 8.72 -1.52
C GLY A 204 5.66 9.22 -0.33
N ASN A 205 6.95 9.34 -0.55
CA ASN A 205 7.92 9.74 0.46
C ASN A 205 9.20 10.28 -0.17
N ALA A 206 10.05 10.91 0.65
CA ALA A 206 11.37 11.37 0.28
C ALA A 206 12.38 10.88 1.33
N THR A 207 13.62 10.59 0.90
CA THR A 207 14.68 10.13 1.80
C THR A 207 16.04 10.59 1.32
N PHE A 208 16.94 10.79 2.25
CA PHE A 208 18.33 11.09 1.97
C PHE A 208 19.26 10.43 2.99
N ARG A 209 20.52 10.25 2.61
CA ARG A 209 21.60 9.91 3.54
C ARG A 209 22.67 10.98 3.51
N CYS A 210 23.23 11.31 4.67
CA CYS A 210 24.28 12.30 4.77
C CYS A 210 25.64 11.69 4.43
N GLN A 211 26.35 12.26 3.43
CA GLN A 211 27.74 11.90 3.13
C GLN A 211 28.73 12.79 3.86
N ARG A 212 28.30 13.95 4.36
CA ARG A 212 29.19 14.91 5.02
C ARG A 212 29.38 14.55 6.48
N GLY A 213 30.64 14.37 6.83
CA GLY A 213 31.08 13.96 8.12
C GLY A 213 30.65 14.83 9.29
N PHE A 214 29.66 14.39 10.00
CA PHE A 214 29.57 14.76 11.41
C PHE A 214 30.65 13.96 12.18
N PRO A 215 31.50 14.61 12.98
CA PRO A 215 32.65 13.96 13.62
C PRO A 215 32.29 12.84 14.60
N SER A 216 31.04 12.77 15.05
CA SER A 216 30.59 11.87 16.13
C SER A 216 29.84 10.61 15.69
N PHE A 217 29.55 10.44 14.38
CA PHE A 217 28.81 9.27 13.90
C PHE A 217 29.59 8.56 12.81
N ARG A 218 29.73 7.23 12.89
CA ARG A 218 30.26 6.38 11.82
C ARG A 218 29.32 6.44 10.63
N LYS A 219 29.69 7.15 9.67
CA LYS A 219 29.15 8.04 8.66
C LYS A 219 28.26 7.45 7.57
N LYS A 220 28.05 6.13 7.50
CA LYS A 220 27.33 5.51 6.37
C LYS A 220 25.93 5.00 6.71
N ASP A 221 25.51 5.04 7.96
CA ASP A 221 24.40 4.23 8.44
C ASP A 221 23.11 5.03 8.74
N ASN A 222 23.18 6.36 8.81
CA ASN A 222 21.99 7.16 9.09
C ASN A 222 21.29 7.60 7.81
N ILE A 223 20.05 7.16 7.68
CA ILE A 223 19.13 7.52 6.61
C ILE A 223 18.03 8.37 7.22
N PHE A 224 17.60 9.40 6.52
CA PHE A 224 16.52 10.28 6.93
C PHE A 224 15.35 10.09 6.01
N VAL A 225 14.22 9.64 6.54
CA VAL A 225 13.01 9.30 5.77
C VAL A 225 11.88 10.23 6.17
N SER A 226 11.13 10.74 5.21
CA SER A 226 9.98 11.59 5.52
C SER A 226 8.97 10.82 6.38
N GLN A 227 8.35 11.54 7.31
CA GLN A 227 7.31 11.01 8.20
C GLN A 227 6.17 10.39 7.40
N ARG A 228 5.51 9.42 8.03
CA ARG A 228 4.30 8.82 7.47
C ARG A 228 3.20 9.86 7.32
N ASN A 229 2.60 9.93 6.13
CA ASN A 229 1.48 10.80 5.83
C ASN A 229 1.77 12.31 5.93
N VAL A 230 3.02 12.73 5.71
CA VAL A 230 3.38 14.16 5.64
C VAL A 230 3.08 14.74 4.25
N ASP A 231 2.53 15.93 4.23
CA ASP A 231 2.31 16.69 2.99
C ASP A 231 3.65 17.21 2.43
N LYS A 232 4.04 16.73 1.24
CA LYS A 232 5.32 17.07 0.63
C LYS A 232 5.43 18.53 0.22
N ARG A 233 4.31 19.22 0.01
CA ARG A 233 4.29 20.66 -0.31
C ARG A 233 4.84 21.53 0.82
N TYR A 234 4.78 21.02 2.05
CA TYR A 234 5.23 21.73 3.25
C TYR A 234 6.39 21.03 3.96
N ILE A 235 7.08 20.10 3.27
CA ILE A 235 8.17 19.33 3.85
C ILE A 235 9.35 20.25 4.21
N ASP A 236 9.90 20.06 5.40
CA ASP A 236 11.10 20.72 5.88
C ASP A 236 11.95 19.72 6.68
N ARG A 237 12.99 20.21 7.33
CA ARG A 237 13.86 19.40 8.20
C ARG A 237 13.07 18.60 9.25
N CYS A 238 12.05 19.21 9.86
CA CYS A 238 11.27 18.57 10.94
C CYS A 238 10.36 17.45 10.44
N ALA A 239 10.12 17.36 9.13
CA ALA A 239 9.32 16.33 8.50
C ALA A 239 10.08 15.02 8.27
N PHE A 240 11.37 14.93 8.61
CA PHE A 240 12.16 13.73 8.44
C PHE A 240 12.38 13.00 9.76
N VAL A 241 12.58 11.69 9.66
CA VAL A 241 12.82 10.78 10.77
C VAL A 241 14.13 10.07 10.51
N PRO A 242 15.09 10.14 11.46
CA PRO A 242 16.31 9.38 11.38
C PRO A 242 16.02 7.88 11.49
N VAL A 243 16.62 7.10 10.61
CA VAL A 243 16.49 5.63 10.57
C VAL A 243 17.86 4.99 10.48
N LYS A 244 18.05 3.90 11.21
CA LYS A 244 19.24 3.06 11.14
C LYS A 244 18.84 1.62 10.88
N LEU A 245 19.55 0.96 9.96
CA LEU A 245 19.44 -0.48 9.76
C LEU A 245 20.65 -1.15 10.41
N ASP A 246 20.39 -1.95 11.44
CA ASP A 246 21.40 -2.65 12.24
C ASP A 246 21.02 -4.14 12.29
N ASP A 247 21.89 -4.99 11.79
CA ASP A 247 21.70 -6.45 11.70
C ASP A 247 20.26 -6.87 11.25
N ASP A 248 19.78 -6.28 10.16
CA ASP A 248 18.43 -6.46 9.60
C ASP A 248 17.27 -5.91 10.46
N VAL A 249 17.54 -5.30 11.60
CA VAL A 249 16.54 -4.58 12.40
C VAL A 249 16.55 -3.10 12.00
N LEU A 250 15.38 -2.58 11.69
CA LEU A 250 15.20 -1.15 11.40
C LEU A 250 14.79 -0.41 12.66
N TRP A 251 15.62 0.56 13.04
CA TRP A 251 15.35 1.46 14.16
C TRP A 251 15.01 2.85 13.66
N TYR A 252 14.04 3.51 14.27
CA TYR A 252 13.76 4.93 14.04
C TYR A 252 13.85 5.72 15.35
N TYR A 253 14.21 7.00 15.23
CA TYR A 253 14.43 7.92 16.34
C TYR A 253 13.47 9.11 16.25
N GLY A 254 12.92 9.55 17.39
CA GLY A 254 11.96 10.64 17.47
C GLY A 254 10.52 10.17 17.55
N ASP A 255 9.57 11.13 17.64
CA ASP A 255 8.17 10.86 18.00
C ASP A 255 7.32 10.35 16.83
N ASN A 256 7.76 10.60 15.60
CA ASN A 256 6.98 10.28 14.42
C ASN A 256 7.50 9.03 13.71
N LYS A 257 6.58 8.21 13.21
CA LYS A 257 6.93 7.01 12.43
C LYS A 257 7.37 7.39 11.01
N PRO A 258 8.44 6.76 10.48
CA PRO A 258 8.83 6.93 9.08
C PRO A 258 7.83 6.28 8.11
N SER A 259 7.99 6.53 6.80
CA SER A 259 7.21 5.89 5.74
C SER A 259 7.19 4.36 5.86
N VAL A 260 6.14 3.73 5.34
CA VAL A 260 6.03 2.26 5.27
C VAL A 260 7.07 1.64 4.34
N ASP A 261 7.59 2.39 3.37
CA ASP A 261 8.58 1.95 2.39
C ASP A 261 10.03 2.09 2.87
N THR A 262 10.23 2.52 4.12
CA THR A 262 11.55 2.64 4.75
C THR A 262 12.41 1.37 4.60
N PRO A 263 11.87 0.14 4.77
CA PRO A 263 12.63 -1.08 4.58
C PRO A 263 13.18 -1.26 3.16
N ILE A 264 12.43 -0.80 2.16
CA ILE A 264 12.84 -0.84 0.74
C ILE A 264 13.99 0.12 0.53
N GLN A 265 13.82 1.37 0.92
CA GLN A 265 14.78 2.44 0.70
C GLN A 265 16.12 2.20 1.43
N THR A 266 16.07 1.69 2.65
CA THR A 266 17.29 1.35 3.40
C THR A 266 18.10 0.25 2.71
N ARG A 267 17.44 -0.75 2.12
CA ARG A 267 18.10 -1.79 1.34
C ARG A 267 18.65 -1.27 0.03
N LEU A 268 17.91 -0.42 -0.67
CA LEU A 268 18.40 0.24 -1.89
C LEU A 268 19.65 1.07 -1.63
N TYR A 269 19.75 1.79 -0.51
CA TYR A 269 20.97 2.51 -0.15
C TYR A 269 22.17 1.59 0.11
N ARG A 270 21.95 0.35 0.58
CA ARG A 270 23.03 -0.64 0.71
C ARG A 270 23.49 -1.17 -0.64
N LEU A 271 22.55 -1.44 -1.55
CA LEU A 271 22.83 -1.98 -2.88
C LEU A 271 23.36 -0.94 -3.87
N LEU A 272 23.01 0.34 -3.67
CA LEU A 272 23.34 1.46 -4.55
C LEU A 272 24.24 2.47 -3.82
N PRO A 273 25.55 2.20 -3.67
CA PRO A 273 26.42 2.97 -2.80
C PRO A 273 26.62 4.42 -3.25
N ASN A 274 26.36 4.74 -4.51
CA ASN A 274 26.48 6.09 -5.04
C ASN A 274 25.25 6.97 -4.83
N ILE A 275 24.11 6.40 -4.43
CA ILE A 275 22.86 7.13 -4.26
C ILE A 275 22.78 7.78 -2.88
N ASN A 276 22.38 9.04 -2.83
CA ASN A 276 22.21 9.81 -1.59
C ASN A 276 20.81 10.32 -1.37
N TYR A 277 20.01 10.46 -2.42
CA TYR A 277 18.67 11.02 -2.39
C TYR A 277 17.71 10.11 -3.13
N MET A 278 16.52 9.91 -2.57
CA MET A 278 15.44 9.19 -3.25
C MET A 278 14.11 9.94 -3.08
N ILE A 279 13.30 9.92 -4.12
CA ILE A 279 11.91 10.38 -4.11
C ILE A 279 11.04 9.25 -4.64
N HIS A 280 10.05 8.86 -3.87
CA HIS A 280 9.00 7.92 -4.27
C HIS A 280 7.67 8.65 -4.35
N ALA A 281 6.93 8.46 -5.44
CA ALA A 281 5.61 9.04 -5.64
C ALA A 281 4.67 8.07 -6.34
N HIS A 282 3.37 8.21 -6.12
CA HIS A 282 2.33 7.37 -6.75
C HIS A 282 1.91 7.89 -8.13
N VAL A 283 2.88 8.35 -8.88
CA VAL A 283 2.81 8.76 -10.29
C VAL A 283 3.89 8.02 -11.07
N TYR A 284 3.89 8.09 -12.39
CA TYR A 284 4.96 7.52 -13.21
C TYR A 284 5.93 8.60 -13.70
N ILE A 285 7.10 8.17 -14.14
CA ILE A 285 8.07 9.00 -14.87
C ILE A 285 8.03 8.58 -16.33
N LYS A 286 7.89 9.56 -17.21
CA LYS A 286 7.94 9.32 -18.65
C LYS A 286 9.25 8.66 -19.04
N ASP A 287 9.18 7.65 -19.87
CA ASP A 287 10.32 6.90 -20.45
C ASP A 287 11.20 6.13 -19.42
N ALA A 288 10.80 6.03 -18.15
CA ALA A 288 11.50 5.17 -17.20
C ALA A 288 11.08 3.69 -17.34
N PRO A 289 11.97 2.72 -17.12
CA PRO A 289 11.64 1.30 -17.14
C PRO A 289 10.63 0.95 -16.05
N PHE A 290 9.84 -0.10 -16.28
CA PHE A 290 8.89 -0.65 -15.32
C PHE A 290 9.46 -1.89 -14.61
N THR A 291 9.06 -2.08 -13.35
CA THR A 291 9.18 -3.38 -12.68
C THR A 291 8.26 -4.40 -13.34
N LYS A 292 8.56 -5.70 -13.21
CA LYS A 292 7.74 -6.77 -13.80
C LYS A 292 6.46 -7.02 -13.01
N HIS A 293 6.56 -7.05 -11.69
CA HIS A 293 5.46 -7.44 -10.81
C HIS A 293 4.98 -6.26 -9.94
N ASN A 294 3.67 -6.27 -9.65
CA ASN A 294 3.06 -5.32 -8.73
C ASN A 294 3.30 -5.75 -7.28
N ILE A 295 4.29 -5.18 -6.64
CA ILE A 295 4.52 -5.40 -5.21
C ILE A 295 3.71 -4.38 -4.39
N PRO A 296 2.94 -4.81 -3.38
CA PRO A 296 2.19 -3.88 -2.54
C PRO A 296 3.12 -3.02 -1.67
N CYS A 297 2.69 -1.82 -1.32
CA CYS A 297 3.45 -0.88 -0.50
C CYS A 297 4.09 -1.54 0.72
N GLY A 298 5.36 -1.31 0.94
CA GLY A 298 6.17 -1.85 2.04
C GLY A 298 6.58 -3.31 1.87
N GLY A 299 6.32 -3.94 0.72
CA GLY A 299 6.83 -5.28 0.39
C GLY A 299 8.31 -5.23 0.04
N ILE A 300 9.13 -6.03 0.74
CA ILE A 300 10.60 -6.02 0.58
C ILE A 300 11.01 -6.55 -0.79
N GLU A 301 10.20 -7.40 -1.38
CA GLU A 301 10.40 -7.97 -2.72
C GLU A 301 10.54 -6.88 -3.80
N GLU A 302 9.95 -5.68 -3.58
CA GLU A 302 10.09 -4.54 -4.48
C GLU A 302 11.54 -4.10 -4.70
N VAL A 303 12.44 -4.38 -3.74
CA VAL A 303 13.88 -4.09 -3.88
C VAL A 303 14.48 -4.83 -5.07
N MET A 304 14.20 -6.12 -5.19
CA MET A 304 14.73 -6.94 -6.28
C MET A 304 14.09 -6.57 -7.62
N GLU A 305 12.81 -6.28 -7.65
CA GLU A 305 12.11 -5.75 -8.82
C GLU A 305 12.76 -4.45 -9.33
N ILE A 306 13.11 -3.52 -8.43
CA ILE A 306 13.80 -2.28 -8.77
C ILE A 306 15.20 -2.56 -9.31
N ILE A 307 15.98 -3.44 -8.65
CA ILE A 307 17.33 -3.78 -9.07
C ILE A 307 17.32 -4.44 -10.45
N GLU A 308 16.37 -5.32 -10.73
CA GLU A 308 16.20 -5.93 -12.04
C GLU A 308 15.85 -4.89 -13.12
N ALA A 309 14.93 -3.98 -12.83
CA ALA A 309 14.50 -2.93 -13.75
C ALA A 309 15.62 -1.93 -14.10
N ILE A 310 16.54 -1.63 -13.17
CA ILE A 310 17.71 -0.76 -13.48
C ILE A 310 18.85 -1.47 -14.18
N GLY A 311 18.80 -2.80 -14.25
CA GLY A 311 19.84 -3.64 -14.86
C GLY A 311 21.07 -3.87 -13.98
N ALA A 312 22.07 -4.55 -14.54
CA ALA A 312 23.23 -5.04 -13.79
C ALA A 312 24.17 -3.94 -13.24
N ASP A 313 24.11 -2.71 -13.78
CA ASP A 313 25.00 -1.62 -13.36
C ASP A 313 24.45 -0.84 -12.18
N THR A 314 24.83 -1.25 -10.98
CA THR A 314 24.47 -0.60 -9.71
C THR A 314 25.41 0.57 -9.32
N THR A 315 26.34 0.94 -10.19
CA THR A 315 27.35 1.98 -9.91
C THR A 315 27.02 3.35 -10.47
N LYS A 316 25.90 3.47 -11.21
CA LYS A 316 25.44 4.77 -11.76
C LYS A 316 25.11 5.75 -10.64
N ASN A 317 25.10 7.02 -11.01
CA ASN A 317 24.81 8.13 -10.11
C ASN A 317 23.33 8.56 -10.14
N PHE A 318 22.53 7.93 -10.99
CA PHE A 318 21.11 8.25 -11.16
C PHE A 318 20.34 7.06 -11.73
N TYR A 319 19.15 6.81 -11.16
CA TYR A 319 18.17 5.85 -11.65
C TYR A 319 16.77 6.41 -11.50
N ALA A 320 15.89 6.04 -12.42
CA ALA A 320 14.46 6.26 -12.32
C ALA A 320 13.75 4.98 -12.74
N VAL A 321 12.80 4.49 -11.95
CA VAL A 321 12.05 3.25 -12.19
C VAL A 321 10.58 3.48 -11.91
N ASN A 322 9.72 3.00 -12.79
CA ASN A 322 8.29 2.90 -12.55
C ASN A 322 7.97 1.55 -11.89
N LEU A 323 7.32 1.62 -10.75
CA LEU A 323 6.82 0.48 -9.99
C LEU A 323 5.41 0.17 -10.51
N ILE A 324 5.26 -0.91 -11.27
CA ILE A 324 3.99 -1.21 -11.94
C ILE A 324 2.83 -1.24 -10.95
N GLY A 325 1.79 -0.47 -11.22
CA GLY A 325 0.61 -0.35 -10.36
C GLY A 325 0.83 0.31 -8.98
N HIS A 326 2.04 0.84 -8.71
CA HIS A 326 2.37 1.50 -7.44
C HIS A 326 2.73 2.96 -7.63
N GLY A 327 3.70 3.24 -8.49
CA GLY A 327 4.21 4.60 -8.71
C GLY A 327 5.59 4.60 -9.32
N CYS A 328 6.46 5.49 -8.85
CA CYS A 328 7.86 5.52 -9.27
C CYS A 328 8.80 5.72 -8.10
N ILE A 329 10.06 5.37 -8.31
CA ILE A 329 11.17 5.76 -7.45
C ILE A 329 12.28 6.39 -8.28
N VAL A 330 12.77 7.54 -7.83
CA VAL A 330 13.94 8.22 -8.39
C VAL A 330 15.05 8.20 -7.35
N MET A 331 16.24 7.88 -7.81
CA MET A 331 17.42 7.69 -6.97
C MET A 331 18.59 8.47 -7.57
N ALA A 332 19.19 9.36 -6.80
CA ALA A 332 20.23 10.27 -7.28
C ALA A 332 21.40 10.40 -6.31
N LYS A 333 22.60 10.59 -6.86
CA LYS A 333 23.79 10.94 -6.09
C LYS A 333 23.77 12.38 -5.64
N ASN A 334 23.34 13.29 -6.52
CA ASN A 334 23.33 14.72 -6.30
C ASN A 334 21.92 15.28 -6.46
N VAL A 335 21.54 16.25 -5.64
CA VAL A 335 20.24 16.90 -5.67
C VAL A 335 19.90 17.49 -7.04
N LYS A 336 20.89 18.01 -7.75
CA LYS A 336 20.70 18.60 -9.10
C LYS A 336 20.14 17.61 -10.12
N GLN A 337 20.42 16.30 -9.96
CA GLN A 337 19.91 15.25 -10.85
C GLN A 337 18.42 15.00 -10.68
N LEU A 338 17.82 15.45 -9.59
CA LEU A 338 16.38 15.37 -9.33
C LEU A 338 15.58 16.51 -10.00
N LYS A 339 16.26 17.48 -10.61
CA LYS A 339 15.58 18.60 -11.30
C LYS A 339 15.07 18.16 -12.67
N ASN A 340 13.99 18.76 -13.13
CA ASN A 340 13.43 18.59 -14.48
C ASN A 340 12.96 17.16 -14.82
N LEU A 341 12.46 16.43 -13.82
CA LEU A 341 11.86 15.12 -14.05
C LEU A 341 10.45 15.29 -14.62
N ASN A 342 10.13 14.46 -15.63
CA ASN A 342 8.83 14.51 -16.29
C ASN A 342 7.90 13.46 -15.67
N TYR A 343 7.14 13.87 -14.66
CA TYR A 343 6.12 13.03 -14.02
C TYR A 343 4.83 13.04 -14.81
N ILE A 344 4.18 11.89 -14.88
CA ILE A 344 2.89 11.68 -15.55
C ILE A 344 1.91 10.98 -14.61
N ALA A 345 0.62 11.30 -14.74
CA ALA A 345 -0.44 10.65 -13.97
C ALA A 345 -0.54 9.16 -14.34
N ARG A 346 -0.79 8.32 -13.34
CA ARG A 346 -1.24 6.96 -13.56
C ARG A 346 -2.69 6.98 -14.07
N LYS A 347 -2.99 6.16 -15.07
CA LYS A 347 -4.38 6.00 -15.55
C LYS A 347 -5.12 5.04 -14.63
N MET A 348 -6.08 5.52 -13.86
CA MET A 348 -6.86 4.70 -12.94
C MET A 348 -8.31 4.57 -13.39
N PRO A 349 -8.94 3.39 -13.25
CA PRO A 349 -8.34 2.12 -12.81
C PRO A 349 -7.31 1.60 -13.82
N GLU A 350 -6.18 1.15 -13.32
CA GLU A 350 -5.10 0.59 -14.11
C GLU A 350 -5.18 -0.94 -14.15
N ARG A 351 -5.29 -1.52 -15.35
CA ARG A 351 -5.19 -2.98 -15.49
C ARG A 351 -3.73 -3.39 -15.42
N ILE A 352 -3.39 -4.17 -14.41
CA ILE A 352 -2.06 -4.72 -14.25
C ILE A 352 -1.91 -5.93 -15.17
N ILE A 353 -0.90 -5.88 -16.03
CA ILE A 353 -0.45 -6.99 -16.87
C ILE A 353 0.98 -7.26 -16.38
N GLU A 354 1.11 -8.29 -15.55
CA GLU A 354 2.43 -8.75 -15.11
C GLU A 354 3.09 -9.50 -16.28
N THR A 355 4.36 -9.25 -16.52
CA THR A 355 5.17 -9.95 -17.53
C THR A 355 5.94 -11.07 -16.85
N GLU A 356 5.89 -12.26 -17.43
CA GLU A 356 6.67 -13.42 -16.99
C GLU A 356 8.20 -13.19 -17.01
#